data_4b42bbcfaafe86c0f49fdb67064938e1
#
_entry.id   4b42bbcfaafe86c0f49fdb67064938e1
#
_cell.length_a   1.000
_cell.length_b   1.000
_cell.length_c   1.000
_cell.angle_alpha   90.00
_cell.angle_beta   90.00
_cell.angle_gamma   90.00
#
_symmetry.space_group_name_H-M   'P 1'
#
loop_
_entity.id
_entity.type
_entity.pdbx_description
1 polymer ?
#
loop_
_entity_poly.entity_id
_entity_poly.type
_entity_poly.pdbx_seq_one_letter_code
_entity_poly.pdbx_strand_id
1 'polypeptide(L)'
;MKKIEYVRPNCPTCPDGYNKGEQVEWRVGYELTGEPSERNNKPATAGGDVLDWQVKSPKASLTEQDNCNGYIFGFADADYFFEMNKAEFEEFLTQFSYIDRDSKTGKAKIRIKNDSSKMRKWLLDRV
;
A
#
# COMPACT_ATOMS: atom_id res chain seq x y z
N MET A 1 9.09 -10.73 5.57
CA MET A 1 9.05 -9.37 4.98
C MET A 1 10.19 -9.22 3.99
N LYS A 2 9.91 -8.62 2.84
CA LYS A 2 10.92 -8.38 1.80
C LYS A 2 10.89 -6.93 1.36
N LYS A 3 12.07 -6.33 1.19
CA LYS A 3 12.22 -5.06 0.50
C LYS A 3 12.46 -5.34 -0.98
N ILE A 4 11.67 -4.72 -1.84
CA ILE A 4 11.76 -4.89 -3.28
C ILE A 4 12.01 -3.54 -3.93
N GLU A 5 13.09 -3.44 -4.69
CA GLU A 5 13.41 -2.23 -5.43
C GLU A 5 12.69 -2.20 -6.78
N TYR A 6 12.30 -1.00 -7.21
CA TYR A 6 11.74 -0.80 -8.55
C TYR A 6 12.89 -0.89 -9.56
N VAL A 7 12.94 -1.98 -10.31
CA VAL A 7 14.02 -2.23 -11.29
C VAL A 7 13.52 -2.28 -12.73
N ARG A 8 12.20 -2.47 -12.93
CA ARG A 8 11.65 -2.52 -14.29
C ARG A 8 11.74 -1.14 -14.95
N PRO A 9 12.43 -1.03 -16.11
CA PRO A 9 12.61 0.25 -16.77
C PRO A 9 11.35 0.69 -17.51
N ASN A 10 11.32 1.99 -17.88
CA ASN A 10 10.30 2.58 -18.74
C ASN A 10 8.89 2.60 -18.15
N CYS A 11 8.78 2.73 -16.82
CA CYS A 11 7.48 2.92 -16.20
C CYS A 11 6.82 4.18 -16.75
N PRO A 12 5.60 4.10 -17.31
CA PRO A 12 4.88 5.28 -17.77
C PRO A 12 4.68 6.27 -16.64
N THR A 13 4.68 7.56 -16.98
CA THR A 13 4.42 8.62 -16.01
C THR A 13 3.01 8.48 -15.45
N CYS A 14 2.90 8.53 -14.14
CA CYS A 14 1.60 8.48 -13.47
C CYS A 14 0.75 9.69 -13.88
N PRO A 15 -0.53 9.51 -14.23
CA PRO A 15 -1.39 10.62 -14.61
C PRO A 15 -1.51 11.68 -13.51
N ASP A 16 -1.71 12.93 -13.91
CA ASP A 16 -1.99 14.02 -12.99
C ASP A 16 -3.29 13.75 -12.21
N GLY A 17 -3.33 14.22 -10.97
CA GLY A 17 -4.49 14.06 -10.11
C GLY A 17 -4.53 12.76 -9.30
N TYR A 18 -3.58 11.84 -9.52
CA TYR A 18 -3.45 10.66 -8.67
C TYR A 18 -2.88 11.05 -7.30
N ASN A 19 -3.52 10.58 -6.22
CA ASN A 19 -2.98 10.77 -4.88
C ASN A 19 -1.76 9.87 -4.64
N LYS A 20 -1.10 10.03 -3.50
CA LYS A 20 0.12 9.27 -3.19
C LYS A 20 -0.10 7.75 -3.16
N GLY A 21 -1.23 7.30 -2.63
CA GLY A 21 -1.59 5.88 -2.62
C GLY A 21 -1.79 5.32 -4.02
N GLU A 22 -2.47 6.07 -4.87
CA GLU A 22 -2.68 5.70 -6.28
C GLU A 22 -1.37 5.70 -7.07
N GLN A 23 -0.45 6.61 -6.77
CA GLN A 23 0.89 6.62 -7.38
C GLN A 23 1.68 5.37 -7.00
N VAL A 24 1.59 4.93 -5.75
CA VAL A 24 2.23 3.68 -5.30
C VAL A 24 1.64 2.49 -6.04
N GLU A 25 0.32 2.38 -6.12
CA GLU A 25 -0.36 1.30 -6.86
C GLU A 25 0.05 1.27 -8.33
N TRP A 26 0.12 2.42 -8.97
CA TRP A 26 0.55 2.57 -10.37
C TRP A 26 1.92 1.93 -10.58
N ARG A 27 2.89 2.33 -9.78
CA ARG A 27 4.27 1.89 -9.90
C ARG A 27 4.48 0.43 -9.51
N VAL A 28 3.84 -0.01 -8.44
CA VAL A 28 3.87 -1.42 -8.01
C VAL A 28 3.26 -2.32 -9.08
N GLY A 29 2.14 -1.92 -9.64
CA GLY A 29 1.48 -2.66 -10.72
C GLY A 29 2.41 -2.87 -11.89
N TYR A 30 3.07 -1.80 -12.33
CA TYR A 30 4.04 -1.90 -13.43
C TYR A 30 5.23 -2.81 -13.09
N GLU A 31 5.78 -2.69 -11.90
CA GLU A 31 6.91 -3.51 -11.48
C GLU A 31 6.57 -5.00 -11.47
N LEU A 32 5.38 -5.37 -10.98
CA LEU A 32 4.99 -6.76 -10.82
C LEU A 32 4.39 -7.38 -12.07
N THR A 33 3.74 -6.60 -12.93
CA THR A 33 2.97 -7.14 -14.06
C THR A 33 3.41 -6.62 -15.43
N GLY A 34 4.19 -5.54 -15.49
CA GLY A 34 4.53 -4.84 -16.72
C GLY A 34 3.47 -3.85 -17.19
N GLU A 35 2.35 -3.76 -16.48
CA GLU A 35 1.26 -2.82 -16.76
C GLU A 35 0.96 -2.00 -15.52
N PRO A 36 0.93 -0.66 -15.61
CA PRO A 36 0.59 0.16 -14.45
C PRO A 36 -0.82 -0.16 -13.94
N SER A 37 -1.01 -0.09 -12.63
CA SER A 37 -2.32 -0.28 -12.02
C SER A 37 -3.09 1.03 -11.99
N GLU A 38 -4.09 1.17 -12.85
CA GLU A 38 -4.94 2.35 -12.92
C GLU A 38 -6.00 2.33 -11.82
N ARG A 39 -6.31 3.52 -11.26
CA ARG A 39 -7.22 3.62 -10.11
C ARG A 39 -8.65 3.11 -10.37
N ASN A 40 -9.11 3.10 -11.63
CA ASN A 40 -10.46 2.70 -11.99
C ASN A 40 -10.55 1.31 -12.64
N ASN A 41 -9.43 0.59 -12.74
CA ASN A 41 -9.36 -0.72 -13.40
C ASN A 41 -9.21 -1.88 -12.41
N LYS A 42 -9.75 -1.74 -11.22
CA LYS A 42 -9.69 -2.81 -10.22
C LYS A 42 -10.77 -3.85 -10.54
N PRO A 43 -10.40 -5.12 -10.73
CA PRO A 43 -11.41 -6.15 -10.91
C PRO A 43 -12.30 -6.23 -9.67
N ALA A 44 -13.60 -6.21 -9.87
CA ALA A 44 -14.57 -6.22 -8.77
C ALA A 44 -14.48 -7.47 -7.87
N THR A 45 -13.81 -8.52 -8.36
CA THR A 45 -13.69 -9.80 -7.67
C THR A 45 -12.30 -10.09 -7.12
N ALA A 46 -11.32 -9.21 -7.37
CA ALA A 46 -9.97 -9.43 -6.87
C ALA A 46 -9.87 -9.05 -5.40
N GLY A 47 -9.26 -9.89 -4.60
CA GLY A 47 -8.98 -9.61 -3.20
C GLY A 47 -7.84 -8.61 -2.99
N GLY A 48 -7.22 -8.12 -4.05
CA GLY A 48 -6.07 -7.22 -3.99
C GLY A 48 -6.07 -6.14 -5.05
N ASP A 49 -5.27 -5.10 -4.83
CA ASP A 49 -5.12 -3.96 -5.74
C ASP A 49 -4.21 -4.29 -6.92
N VAL A 50 -3.20 -5.13 -6.70
CA VAL A 50 -2.28 -5.62 -7.72
C VAL A 50 -2.16 -7.13 -7.53
N LEU A 51 -2.56 -7.89 -8.53
CA LEU A 51 -2.69 -9.34 -8.39
C LEU A 51 -3.55 -9.63 -7.15
N ASP A 52 -3.12 -10.49 -6.26
CA ASP A 52 -3.82 -10.77 -4.99
C ASP A 52 -3.21 -10.02 -3.79
N TRP A 53 -2.50 -8.92 -4.04
CA TRP A 53 -1.85 -8.13 -3.01
C TRP A 53 -2.59 -6.82 -2.79
N GLN A 54 -2.84 -6.48 -1.52
CA GLN A 54 -3.34 -5.16 -1.14
C GLN A 54 -2.18 -4.18 -1.09
N VAL A 55 -2.27 -3.09 -1.83
CA VAL A 55 -1.26 -2.03 -1.81
C VAL A 55 -1.70 -0.93 -0.87
N LYS A 56 -0.86 -0.62 0.10
CA LYS A 56 -1.09 0.41 1.12
C LYS A 56 0.07 1.40 1.15
N SER A 57 -0.22 2.58 1.67
CA SER A 57 0.72 3.68 1.81
C SER A 57 0.36 4.49 3.06
N PRO A 58 1.19 5.47 3.50
CA PRO A 58 0.82 6.33 4.62
C PRO A 58 -0.55 6.97 4.42
N LYS A 59 -1.32 7.12 5.48
CA LYS A 59 -2.70 7.63 5.54
C LYS A 59 -3.78 6.72 4.95
N ALA A 60 -3.43 5.54 4.42
CA ALA A 60 -4.44 4.64 3.88
C ALA A 60 -5.42 4.22 4.96
N SER A 61 -6.71 4.15 4.60
CA SER A 61 -7.71 3.53 5.45
C SER A 61 -7.73 2.02 5.19
N LEU A 62 -8.01 1.26 6.24
CA LEU A 62 -8.09 -0.19 6.16
C LEU A 62 -9.56 -0.58 6.08
N THR A 63 -9.90 -1.31 5.04
CA THR A 63 -11.15 -2.03 4.93
C THR A 63 -10.86 -3.51 5.11
N GLU A 64 -11.78 -4.23 5.74
CA GLU A 64 -11.64 -5.67 5.89
C GLU A 64 -11.65 -6.32 4.49
N GLN A 65 -10.52 -6.86 4.09
CA GLN A 65 -10.38 -7.62 2.86
C GLN A 65 -9.56 -8.86 3.15
N ASP A 66 -10.27 -9.93 3.46
CA ASP A 66 -9.66 -11.19 3.90
C ASP A 66 -9.13 -12.06 2.76
N ASN A 67 -9.40 -11.70 1.50
CA ASN A 67 -9.12 -12.54 0.34
C ASN A 67 -7.82 -12.18 -0.40
N CYS A 68 -6.88 -11.50 0.25
CA CYS A 68 -5.60 -11.17 -0.37
C CYS A 68 -4.49 -12.12 0.09
N ASN A 69 -3.44 -12.27 -0.74
CA ASN A 69 -2.26 -13.05 -0.39
C ASN A 69 -1.41 -12.37 0.69
N GLY A 70 -1.46 -11.07 0.76
CA GLY A 70 -0.69 -10.27 1.69
C GLY A 70 -0.76 -8.81 1.33
N TYR A 71 0.19 -8.05 1.86
CA TYR A 71 0.19 -6.60 1.75
C TYR A 71 1.50 -6.08 1.18
N ILE A 72 1.38 -5.09 0.32
CA ILE A 72 2.50 -4.31 -0.17
C ILE A 72 2.38 -2.93 0.45
N PHE A 73 3.46 -2.45 1.07
CA PHE A 73 3.50 -1.12 1.64
C PHE A 73 4.56 -0.29 0.92
N GLY A 74 4.16 0.84 0.37
CA GLY A 74 5.04 1.71 -0.39
C GLY A 74 4.90 3.19 -0.04
N PHE A 75 5.90 3.95 -0.44
CA PHE A 75 5.97 5.41 -0.29
C PHE A 75 6.10 6.02 -1.68
N ALA A 76 5.33 7.07 -1.94
CA ALA A 76 5.31 7.70 -3.26
C ALA A 76 6.68 8.25 -3.71
N ASP A 77 7.53 8.61 -2.76
CA ASP A 77 8.86 9.20 -3.00
C ASP A 77 10.02 8.21 -2.82
N ALA A 78 9.74 6.93 -2.64
CA ALA A 78 10.77 5.90 -2.46
C ALA A 78 10.93 5.04 -3.74
N ASP A 79 12.14 4.51 -3.91
CA ASP A 79 12.47 3.62 -5.04
C ASP A 79 12.31 2.14 -4.70
N TYR A 80 11.57 1.84 -3.64
CA TYR A 80 11.35 0.49 -3.16
C TYR A 80 9.99 0.39 -2.47
N PHE A 81 9.55 -0.85 -2.27
CA PHE A 81 8.37 -1.16 -1.48
C PHE A 81 8.62 -2.41 -0.65
N PHE A 82 7.71 -2.71 0.27
CA PHE A 82 7.82 -3.85 1.18
C PHE A 82 6.69 -4.82 0.93
N GLU A 83 7.03 -6.12 0.78
CA GLU A 83 6.08 -7.21 0.79
C GLU A 83 5.98 -7.78 2.20
N MET A 84 4.75 -7.91 2.69
CA MET A 84 4.47 -8.45 4.02
C MET A 84 3.36 -9.50 3.93
N ASN A 85 3.48 -10.59 4.68
CA ASN A 85 2.35 -11.47 4.90
C ASN A 85 1.37 -10.82 5.88
N LYS A 86 0.22 -11.46 6.11
CA LYS A 86 -0.82 -10.90 6.99
C LYS A 86 -0.34 -10.68 8.41
N ALA A 87 0.41 -11.63 8.96
CA ALA A 87 0.94 -11.52 10.32
C ALA A 87 1.95 -10.37 10.47
N GLU A 88 2.81 -10.19 9.49
CA GLU A 88 3.78 -9.09 9.45
C GLU A 88 3.09 -7.74 9.34
N PHE A 89 2.06 -7.66 8.52
CA PHE A 89 1.28 -6.44 8.38
C PHE A 89 0.52 -6.09 9.67
N GLU A 90 -0.03 -7.08 10.36
CA GLU A 90 -0.66 -6.88 11.67
C GLU A 90 0.32 -6.32 12.69
N GLU A 91 1.54 -6.85 12.73
CA GLU A 91 2.61 -6.31 13.59
C GLU A 91 2.93 -4.86 13.24
N PHE A 92 3.04 -4.54 11.95
CA PHE A 92 3.23 -3.17 11.48
C PHE A 92 2.10 -2.26 11.95
N LEU A 93 0.86 -2.71 11.87
CA LEU A 93 -0.30 -1.93 12.29
C LEU A 93 -0.32 -1.65 13.79
N THR A 94 0.22 -2.53 14.63
CA THR A 94 0.30 -2.26 16.07
C THR A 94 1.14 -1.03 16.38
N GLN A 95 2.11 -0.71 15.51
CA GLN A 95 2.98 0.45 15.66
C GLN A 95 2.44 1.69 14.95
N PHE A 96 1.80 1.52 13.79
CA PHE A 96 1.54 2.61 12.86
C PHE A 96 0.08 2.72 12.41
N SER A 97 -0.86 2.35 13.27
CA SER A 97 -2.28 2.58 12.98
C SER A 97 -2.98 3.28 14.15
N TYR A 98 -4.13 3.84 13.85
CA TYR A 98 -4.99 4.49 14.84
C TYR A 98 -6.45 4.34 14.40
N ILE A 99 -7.37 4.53 15.36
CA ILE A 99 -8.79 4.54 15.07
C ILE A 99 -9.19 5.97 14.69
N ASP A 100 -9.74 6.10 13.48
CA ASP A 100 -10.28 7.35 12.96
C ASP A 100 -11.81 7.26 12.96
N ARG A 101 -12.49 8.26 13.54
CA ARG A 101 -13.95 8.31 13.58
C ARG A 101 -14.46 9.35 12.59
N ASP A 102 -15.38 8.93 11.75
CA ASP A 102 -16.08 9.84 10.86
C ASP A 102 -16.95 10.78 11.71
N SER A 103 -16.74 12.09 11.53
CA SER A 103 -17.48 13.11 12.28
C SER A 103 -18.98 13.17 11.94
N LYS A 104 -19.38 12.66 10.76
CA LYS A 104 -20.76 12.67 10.30
C LYS A 104 -21.53 11.42 10.69
N THR A 105 -20.88 10.24 10.58
CA THR A 105 -21.53 8.95 10.82
C THR A 105 -21.19 8.33 12.15
N GLY A 106 -20.14 8.80 12.81
CA GLY A 106 -19.62 8.22 14.05
C GLY A 106 -18.95 6.87 13.86
N LYS A 107 -18.87 6.35 12.64
CA LYS A 107 -18.24 5.06 12.35
C LYS A 107 -16.74 5.14 12.53
N ALA A 108 -16.19 4.14 13.21
CA ALA A 108 -14.74 4.00 13.38
C ALA A 108 -14.15 3.21 12.22
N LYS A 109 -12.98 3.62 11.77
CA LYS A 109 -12.16 2.86 10.83
C LYS A 109 -10.70 2.90 11.26
N ILE A 110 -9.94 1.90 10.89
CA ILE A 110 -8.51 1.87 11.15
C ILE A 110 -7.80 2.61 10.01
N ARG A 111 -6.89 3.51 10.37
CA ARG A 111 -6.11 4.28 9.42
C ARG A 111 -4.62 4.14 9.73
N ILE A 112 -3.82 4.04 8.69
CA ILE A 112 -2.36 4.01 8.82
C ILE A 112 -1.86 5.43 9.10
N LYS A 113 -0.93 5.55 10.07
CA LYS A 113 -0.32 6.83 10.42
C LYS A 113 0.45 7.43 9.25
N ASN A 114 0.67 8.73 9.31
CA ASN A 114 1.46 9.47 8.33
C ASN A 114 2.81 9.87 8.93
N ASP A 115 3.64 8.88 9.23
CA ASP A 115 4.96 9.08 9.84
C ASP A 115 6.01 8.32 9.03
N SER A 116 6.25 8.81 7.82
CA SER A 116 7.07 8.11 6.83
C SER A 116 8.48 7.82 7.32
N SER A 117 9.12 8.73 8.04
CA SER A 117 10.49 8.54 8.53
C SER A 117 10.59 7.39 9.52
N LYS A 118 9.70 7.35 10.51
CA LYS A 118 9.67 6.28 11.51
C LYS A 118 9.24 4.95 10.90
N MET A 119 8.28 4.98 9.99
CA MET A 119 7.79 3.79 9.30
C MET A 119 8.90 3.15 8.46
N ARG A 120 9.64 3.95 7.68
CA ARG A 120 10.77 3.46 6.88
C ARG A 120 11.85 2.83 7.76
N LYS A 121 12.22 3.49 8.83
CA LYS A 121 13.22 2.96 9.76
C LYS A 121 12.79 1.63 10.34
N TRP A 122 11.55 1.54 10.81
CA TRP A 122 11.00 0.32 11.38
C TRP A 122 11.01 -0.83 10.36
N LEU A 123 10.59 -0.56 9.12
CA LEU A 123 10.55 -1.54 8.05
C LEU A 123 11.97 -1.97 7.63
N LEU A 124 12.88 -1.02 7.44
CA LEU A 124 14.25 -1.29 7.02
C LEU A 124 15.02 -2.08 8.07
N ASP A 125 14.73 -1.90 9.35
CA ASP A 125 15.36 -2.64 10.43
C ASP A 125 14.95 -4.13 10.44
N ARG A 126 13.90 -4.52 9.71
CA ARG A 126 13.35 -5.88 9.68
C ARG A 126 13.64 -6.66 8.40
N VAL A 127 14.19 -6.04 7.40
CA VAL A 127 14.52 -6.71 6.13
C VAL A 127 16.00 -7.01 5.99
#